data_4bc1a7cbd76c6e135fb4d58e417391ee
#
_entry.id   4bc1a7cbd76c6e135fb4d58e417391ee
#
_cell.length_a   1.000
_cell.length_b   1.000
_cell.length_c   1.000
_cell.angle_alpha   90.00
_cell.angle_beta   90.00
_cell.angle_gamma   90.00
#
_symmetry.space_group_name_H-M   'P 1'
#
loop_
_entity.id
_entity.type
_entity.pdbx_description
1 polymer ?
#
loop_
_entity_poly.entity_id
_entity_poly.type
_entity_poly.pdbx_seq_one_letter_code
_entity_poly.pdbx_strand_id
1 'polypeptide(L)'
;MKNLEKFFSYKFPAIVVCGKVEIPDYIKKLTEKTGKVLLKSEEEISSLIIAKLNTYLEQHFAPSVAMHGVFLEMYGFGVLLTGKSGIGKSETALELIHRGHRLIADDMVKFKKRPNGDIIGRAADLPYFMEIRGLGIIDIKTLYGLSAVRIKKRLDAV
;
A
#
# COMPACT_ATOMS: atom_id res chain seq x y z
N MET A 1 -26.89 5.26 32.59
CA MET A 1 -25.74 4.35 32.81
C MET A 1 -25.92 2.97 32.17
N LYS A 2 -27.04 2.24 32.37
CA LYS A 2 -27.25 0.89 31.78
C LYS A 2 -27.01 0.76 30.27
N ASN A 3 -27.38 1.77 29.47
CA ASN A 3 -27.18 1.73 28.00
C ASN A 3 -25.71 1.86 27.59
N LEU A 4 -24.91 2.59 28.35
CA LEU A 4 -23.47 2.73 28.07
C LEU A 4 -22.71 1.46 28.44
N GLU A 5 -23.01 0.83 29.56
CA GLU A 5 -22.40 -0.45 29.94
C GLU A 5 -22.73 -1.52 28.89
N LYS A 6 -23.96 -1.56 28.39
CA LYS A 6 -24.35 -2.43 27.29
C LYS A 6 -23.59 -2.10 26.00
N PHE A 7 -23.39 -0.80 25.66
CA PHE A 7 -22.58 -0.41 24.50
C PHE A 7 -21.13 -0.90 24.63
N PHE A 8 -20.53 -0.72 25.81
CA PHE A 8 -19.16 -1.18 26.04
C PHE A 8 -19.00 -2.70 26.13
N SER A 9 -20.09 -3.47 26.26
CA SER A 9 -20.05 -4.93 26.20
C SER A 9 -19.88 -5.49 24.78
N TYR A 10 -20.13 -4.69 23.72
CA TYR A 10 -19.92 -5.12 22.35
C TYR A 10 -18.44 -5.20 21.98
N LYS A 11 -18.09 -6.11 21.08
CA LYS A 11 -16.74 -6.24 20.53
C LYS A 11 -16.48 -5.13 19.50
N PHE A 12 -15.69 -4.15 19.88
CA PHE A 12 -15.11 -3.16 18.98
C PHE A 12 -13.72 -2.74 19.50
N PRO A 13 -12.77 -2.40 18.62
CA PRO A 13 -11.37 -2.12 19.02
C PRO A 13 -11.19 -0.71 19.60
N ALA A 14 -11.93 0.28 19.10
CA ALA A 14 -11.75 1.68 19.45
C ALA A 14 -13.05 2.47 19.37
N ILE A 15 -13.08 3.60 20.09
CA ILE A 15 -14.11 4.64 19.99
C ILE A 15 -13.43 5.90 19.49
N VAL A 16 -14.00 6.55 18.49
CA VAL A 16 -13.53 7.84 18.00
C VAL A 16 -14.56 8.91 18.38
N VAL A 17 -14.17 9.86 19.19
CA VAL A 17 -14.99 11.03 19.54
C VAL A 17 -14.58 12.18 18.62
N CYS A 18 -15.54 12.72 17.89
CA CYS A 18 -15.35 13.79 16.91
C CYS A 18 -15.75 15.14 17.48
N GLY A 19 -15.05 16.19 17.07
CA GLY A 19 -15.36 17.57 17.40
C GLY A 19 -14.74 18.07 18.70
N LYS A 20 -15.06 19.32 19.04
CA LYS A 20 -14.56 20.02 20.24
C LYS A 20 -15.27 19.65 21.52
N VAL A 21 -15.77 18.42 21.61
CA VAL A 21 -16.50 17.92 22.77
C VAL A 21 -15.52 17.47 23.84
N GLU A 22 -15.74 17.85 25.09
CA GLU A 22 -15.03 17.28 26.24
C GLU A 22 -15.53 15.85 26.49
N ILE A 23 -14.58 14.94 26.65
CA ILE A 23 -14.90 13.55 26.92
C ILE A 23 -15.11 13.39 28.46
N PRO A 24 -16.30 13.06 28.91
CA PRO A 24 -16.57 12.88 30.33
C PRO A 24 -15.69 11.80 30.96
N ASP A 25 -15.28 11.99 32.21
CA ASP A 25 -14.37 11.07 32.90
C ASP A 25 -14.92 9.64 33.07
N TYR A 26 -16.24 9.50 33.16
CA TYR A 26 -16.86 8.17 33.22
C TYR A 26 -16.65 7.37 31.92
N ILE A 27 -16.55 8.02 30.75
CA ILE A 27 -16.22 7.37 29.48
C ILE A 27 -14.77 6.92 29.48
N LYS A 28 -13.84 7.76 29.94
CA LYS A 28 -12.41 7.41 30.07
C LYS A 28 -12.25 6.18 30.99
N LYS A 29 -12.88 6.20 32.16
CA LYS A 29 -12.87 5.06 33.10
C LYS A 29 -13.46 3.77 32.50
N LEU A 30 -14.53 3.87 31.70
CA LEU A 30 -15.12 2.71 31.04
C LEU A 30 -14.22 2.15 29.93
N THR A 31 -13.54 2.99 29.16
CA THR A 31 -12.57 2.55 28.16
C THR A 31 -11.39 1.84 28.79
N GLU A 32 -10.83 2.40 29.86
CA GLU A 32 -9.76 1.78 30.64
C GLU A 32 -10.19 0.40 31.20
N LYS A 33 -11.36 0.34 31.85
CA LYS A 33 -11.89 -0.91 32.43
C LYS A 33 -12.14 -2.00 31.40
N THR A 34 -12.51 -1.62 30.17
CA THR A 34 -12.83 -2.57 29.10
C THR A 34 -11.69 -2.82 28.12
N GLY A 35 -10.52 -2.20 28.33
CA GLY A 35 -9.34 -2.33 27.47
C GLY A 35 -9.54 -1.77 26.04
N LYS A 36 -10.48 -0.84 25.87
CA LYS A 36 -10.79 -0.24 24.57
C LYS A 36 -10.01 1.05 24.36
N VAL A 37 -9.59 1.28 23.11
CA VAL A 37 -8.89 2.51 22.74
C VAL A 37 -9.88 3.65 22.59
N LEU A 38 -9.58 4.81 23.19
CA LEU A 38 -10.34 6.05 23.06
C LEU A 38 -9.50 7.06 22.29
N LEU A 39 -10.00 7.45 21.11
CA LEU A 39 -9.39 8.42 20.23
C LEU A 39 -10.23 9.69 20.19
N LYS A 40 -9.60 10.85 20.19
CA LYS A 40 -10.25 12.14 19.97
C LYS A 40 -9.77 12.73 18.65
N SER A 41 -10.70 13.21 17.85
CA SER A 41 -10.41 13.94 16.62
C SER A 41 -10.94 15.37 16.76
N GLU A 42 -10.14 16.35 16.34
CA GLU A 42 -10.54 17.75 16.27
C GLU A 42 -11.47 18.04 15.09
N GLU A 43 -11.57 17.10 14.14
CA GLU A 43 -12.49 17.21 13.02
C GLU A 43 -13.94 17.22 13.52
N GLU A 44 -14.68 18.26 13.19
CA GLU A 44 -16.07 18.47 13.66
C GLU A 44 -17.06 17.56 12.91
N ILE A 45 -16.74 17.20 11.65
CA ILE A 45 -17.62 16.45 10.78
C ILE A 45 -17.28 14.96 10.84
N SER A 46 -18.10 14.20 11.57
CA SER A 46 -17.89 12.74 11.74
C SER A 46 -17.85 11.96 10.41
N SER A 47 -18.64 12.38 9.41
CA SER A 47 -18.64 11.75 8.08
C SER A 47 -17.29 11.85 7.36
N LEU A 48 -16.52 12.94 7.57
CA LEU A 48 -15.17 13.07 7.02
C LEU A 48 -14.19 12.08 7.66
N ILE A 49 -14.31 11.87 8.98
CA ILE A 49 -13.48 10.88 9.69
C ILE A 49 -13.83 9.48 9.21
N ILE A 50 -15.13 9.16 9.08
CA ILE A 50 -15.59 7.87 8.58
C ILE A 50 -15.03 7.63 7.16
N ALA A 51 -15.11 8.62 6.27
CA ALA A 51 -14.56 8.49 4.91
C ALA A 51 -13.05 8.28 4.91
N LYS A 52 -12.30 9.04 5.72
CA LYS A 52 -10.83 8.86 5.87
C LYS A 52 -10.48 7.48 6.40
N LEU A 53 -11.18 7.02 7.45
CA LEU A 53 -10.97 5.69 8.04
C LEU A 53 -11.31 4.58 7.06
N ASN A 54 -12.43 4.65 6.37
CA ASN A 54 -12.82 3.68 5.36
C ASN A 54 -11.76 3.58 4.26
N THR A 55 -11.33 4.72 3.70
CA THR A 55 -10.27 4.75 2.68
C THR A 55 -8.97 4.13 3.19
N TYR A 56 -8.58 4.43 4.43
CA TYR A 56 -7.37 3.86 5.03
C TYR A 56 -7.50 2.34 5.24
N LEU A 57 -8.61 1.89 5.81
CA LEU A 57 -8.85 0.47 6.08
C LEU A 57 -8.95 -0.33 4.79
N GLU A 58 -9.67 0.17 3.79
CA GLU A 58 -9.75 -0.44 2.46
C GLU A 58 -8.38 -0.59 1.82
N GLN A 59 -7.53 0.45 1.91
CA GLN A 59 -6.16 0.37 1.41
C GLN A 59 -5.29 -0.60 2.22
N HIS A 60 -5.49 -0.66 3.53
CA HIS A 60 -4.69 -1.51 4.42
C HIS A 60 -5.05 -2.97 4.26
N PHE A 61 -6.35 -3.30 4.24
CA PHE A 61 -6.87 -4.67 4.14
C PHE A 61 -7.15 -5.14 2.71
N ALA A 62 -6.82 -4.32 1.70
CA ALA A 62 -6.99 -4.72 0.30
C ALA A 62 -6.30 -6.07 0.02
N PRO A 63 -6.97 -6.99 -0.67
CA PRO A 63 -6.38 -8.23 -1.12
C PRO A 63 -5.08 -7.96 -1.88
N SER A 64 -4.04 -8.71 -1.57
CA SER A 64 -2.74 -8.56 -2.23
C SER A 64 -2.18 -9.92 -2.63
N VAL A 65 -1.50 -9.96 -3.76
CA VAL A 65 -0.79 -11.13 -4.27
C VAL A 65 0.64 -10.72 -4.64
N ALA A 66 1.59 -11.60 -4.41
CA ALA A 66 2.95 -11.45 -4.91
C ALA A 66 3.15 -12.34 -6.15
N MET A 67 3.77 -11.79 -7.18
CA MET A 67 4.06 -12.49 -8.43
C MET A 67 5.51 -12.29 -8.84
N HIS A 68 6.14 -13.35 -9.34
CA HIS A 68 7.46 -13.25 -9.95
C HIS A 68 7.39 -12.59 -11.32
N GLY A 69 8.27 -11.63 -11.55
CA GLY A 69 8.37 -10.93 -12.81
C GLY A 69 9.02 -9.56 -12.66
N VAL A 70 9.24 -8.90 -13.78
CA VAL A 70 9.73 -7.53 -13.83
C VAL A 70 8.59 -6.60 -14.18
N PHE A 71 8.33 -5.62 -13.32
CA PHE A 71 7.25 -4.66 -13.50
C PHE A 71 7.80 -3.30 -13.93
N LEU A 72 7.37 -2.85 -15.11
CA LEU A 72 7.84 -1.63 -15.77
C LEU A 72 6.68 -0.68 -16.08
N GLU A 73 6.98 0.60 -16.19
CA GLU A 73 6.13 1.56 -16.88
C GLU A 73 6.70 1.80 -18.28
N MET A 74 5.90 1.45 -19.30
CA MET A 74 6.23 1.59 -20.71
C MET A 74 5.16 2.45 -21.39
N TYR A 75 5.56 3.60 -21.97
CA TYR A 75 4.64 4.54 -22.61
C TYR A 75 3.40 4.92 -21.77
N GLY A 76 3.56 5.00 -20.44
CA GLY A 76 2.47 5.29 -19.52
C GLY A 76 1.65 4.08 -19.06
N PHE A 77 1.91 2.88 -19.59
CA PHE A 77 1.26 1.62 -19.19
C PHE A 77 2.13 0.86 -18.19
N GLY A 78 1.51 0.25 -17.18
CA GLY A 78 2.16 -0.69 -16.28
C GLY A 78 2.15 -2.09 -16.87
N VAL A 79 3.31 -2.63 -17.19
CA VAL A 79 3.48 -3.93 -17.85
C VAL A 79 4.28 -4.88 -16.95
N LEU A 80 3.74 -6.06 -16.70
CA LEU A 80 4.44 -7.11 -15.97
C LEU A 80 5.04 -8.12 -16.96
N LEU A 81 6.37 -8.19 -17.02
CA LEU A 81 7.09 -9.22 -17.77
C LEU A 81 7.16 -10.49 -16.93
N THR A 82 6.54 -11.56 -17.39
CA THR A 82 6.56 -12.87 -16.75
C THR A 82 7.32 -13.90 -17.59
N GLY A 83 7.66 -15.02 -17.01
CA GLY A 83 8.33 -16.11 -17.73
C GLY A 83 9.26 -16.90 -16.82
N LYS A 84 9.82 -18.00 -17.33
CA LYS A 84 10.74 -18.87 -16.59
C LYS A 84 11.97 -18.11 -16.12
N SER A 85 12.56 -18.57 -15.00
CA SER A 85 13.85 -18.03 -14.54
C SER A 85 14.92 -18.22 -15.63
N GLY A 86 15.78 -17.22 -15.81
CA GLY A 86 16.89 -17.26 -16.78
C GLY A 86 16.50 -17.01 -18.23
N ILE A 87 15.24 -16.66 -18.56
CA ILE A 87 14.82 -16.35 -19.95
C ILE A 87 15.27 -14.95 -20.45
N GLY A 88 15.86 -14.15 -19.57
CA GLY A 88 16.31 -12.79 -19.95
C GLY A 88 15.34 -11.66 -19.57
N LYS A 89 14.43 -11.86 -18.59
CA LYS A 89 13.47 -10.81 -18.19
C LYS A 89 14.17 -9.54 -17.68
N SER A 90 15.11 -9.70 -16.77
CA SER A 90 15.84 -8.56 -16.17
C SER A 90 16.75 -7.89 -17.19
N GLU A 91 17.38 -8.63 -18.08
CA GLU A 91 18.20 -8.09 -19.18
C GLU A 91 17.32 -7.30 -20.17
N THR A 92 16.16 -7.83 -20.53
CA THR A 92 15.18 -7.12 -21.36
C THR A 92 14.69 -5.84 -20.68
N ALA A 93 14.41 -5.91 -19.38
CA ALA A 93 13.98 -4.76 -18.62
C ALA A 93 15.07 -3.68 -18.53
N LEU A 94 16.34 -4.07 -18.37
CA LEU A 94 17.47 -3.14 -18.36
C LEU A 94 17.59 -2.39 -19.71
N GLU A 95 17.44 -3.10 -20.82
CA GLU A 95 17.40 -2.48 -22.16
C GLU A 95 16.24 -1.52 -22.33
N LEU A 96 15.04 -1.86 -21.82
CA LEU A 96 13.88 -0.98 -21.83
C LEU A 96 14.12 0.27 -20.96
N ILE A 97 14.77 0.14 -19.80
CA ILE A 97 15.15 1.26 -18.96
C ILE A 97 16.14 2.18 -19.68
N HIS A 98 17.12 1.61 -20.38
CA HIS A 98 18.05 2.38 -21.20
C HIS A 98 17.34 3.18 -22.31
N ARG A 99 16.23 2.68 -22.82
CA ARG A 99 15.35 3.36 -23.81
C ARG A 99 14.37 4.37 -23.19
N GLY A 100 14.49 4.66 -21.89
CA GLY A 100 13.69 5.68 -21.20
C GLY A 100 12.41 5.18 -20.54
N HIS A 101 12.22 3.85 -20.42
CA HIS A 101 11.15 3.27 -19.62
C HIS A 101 11.52 3.22 -18.13
N ARG A 102 10.56 2.97 -17.24
CA ARG A 102 10.77 3.09 -15.79
C ARG A 102 10.60 1.76 -15.09
N LEU A 103 11.58 1.40 -14.25
CA LEU A 103 11.46 0.25 -13.35
C LEU A 103 10.52 0.55 -12.18
N ILE A 104 9.65 -0.40 -11.87
CA ILE A 104 8.84 -0.38 -10.65
C ILE A 104 9.33 -1.47 -9.68
N ALA A 105 9.55 -2.68 -10.19
CA ALA A 105 10.02 -3.80 -9.40
C ALA A 105 10.70 -4.85 -10.28
N ASP A 106 11.72 -5.50 -9.73
CA ASP A 106 12.33 -6.71 -10.29
C ASP A 106 12.11 -7.88 -9.32
N ASP A 107 12.11 -9.09 -9.86
CA ASP A 107 11.95 -10.39 -9.19
C ASP A 107 10.59 -10.59 -8.52
N MET A 108 10.24 -9.82 -7.49
CA MET A 108 8.99 -9.99 -6.75
C MET A 108 8.14 -8.71 -6.76
N VAL A 109 6.99 -8.78 -7.39
CA VAL A 109 6.02 -7.67 -7.50
C VAL A 109 4.83 -7.94 -6.59
N LYS A 110 4.53 -7.02 -5.68
CA LYS A 110 3.35 -7.07 -4.84
C LYS A 110 2.21 -6.25 -5.45
N PHE A 111 1.17 -6.93 -5.85
CA PHE A 111 -0.06 -6.32 -6.38
C PHE A 111 -1.12 -6.19 -5.30
N LYS A 112 -1.81 -5.04 -5.28
CA LYS A 112 -3.00 -4.80 -4.44
C LYS A 112 -4.17 -4.35 -5.30
N LYS A 113 -5.34 -4.95 -5.07
CA LYS A 113 -6.58 -4.51 -5.69
C LYS A 113 -7.14 -3.31 -4.92
N ARG A 114 -7.51 -2.24 -5.62
CA ARG A 114 -8.19 -1.07 -5.05
C ARG A 114 -9.73 -1.24 -5.10
N PRO A 115 -10.49 -0.46 -4.31
CA PRO A 115 -11.96 -0.51 -4.34
C PRO A 115 -12.56 -0.21 -5.71
N ASN A 116 -11.94 0.65 -6.50
CA ASN A 116 -12.34 0.98 -7.88
C ASN A 116 -12.00 -0.11 -8.90
N GLY A 117 -11.46 -1.25 -8.46
CA GLY A 117 -11.08 -2.37 -9.32
C GLY A 117 -9.66 -2.33 -9.87
N ASP A 118 -8.94 -1.20 -9.78
CA ASP A 118 -7.55 -1.09 -10.23
C ASP A 118 -6.62 -2.03 -9.46
N ILE A 119 -5.68 -2.64 -10.17
CA ILE A 119 -4.60 -3.43 -9.58
C ILE A 119 -3.33 -2.60 -9.59
N ILE A 120 -2.79 -2.31 -8.41
CA ILE A 120 -1.57 -1.50 -8.26
C ILE A 120 -0.41 -2.39 -7.87
N GLY A 121 0.64 -2.41 -8.69
CA GLY A 121 1.89 -3.11 -8.44
C GLY A 121 2.97 -2.21 -7.86
N ARG A 122 3.80 -2.80 -7.00
CA ARG A 122 5.01 -2.18 -6.43
C ARG A 122 6.04 -3.25 -6.10
N ALA A 123 7.27 -2.88 -5.84
CA ALA A 123 8.27 -3.81 -5.30
C ALA A 123 7.77 -4.42 -3.97
N ALA A 124 8.00 -5.72 -3.80
CA ALA A 124 7.69 -6.41 -2.54
C ALA A 124 8.66 -5.99 -1.44
N ASP A 125 9.94 -5.93 -1.76
CA ASP A 125 11.05 -5.66 -0.84
C ASP A 125 11.77 -4.35 -1.20
N LEU A 126 12.94 -4.45 -1.80
CA LEU A 126 13.80 -3.31 -2.14
C LEU A 126 13.38 -2.66 -3.48
N PRO A 127 12.84 -1.43 -3.47
CA PRO A 127 12.56 -0.72 -4.71
C PRO A 127 13.88 -0.29 -5.39
N TYR A 128 13.87 -0.19 -6.72
CA TYR A 128 14.93 0.34 -7.56
C TYR A 128 16.14 -0.57 -7.78
N PHE A 129 16.20 -1.72 -7.14
CA PHE A 129 17.25 -2.71 -7.33
C PHE A 129 16.82 -3.74 -8.38
N MET A 130 17.79 -4.23 -9.12
CA MET A 130 17.62 -5.26 -10.15
C MET A 130 18.78 -6.24 -10.08
N GLU A 131 18.47 -7.53 -10.15
CA GLU A 131 19.49 -8.57 -10.23
C GLU A 131 19.75 -8.95 -11.69
N ILE A 132 20.99 -8.73 -12.13
CA ILE A 132 21.45 -9.10 -13.48
C ILE A 132 22.47 -10.21 -13.38
N ARG A 133 22.21 -11.30 -14.09
CA ARG A 133 23.10 -12.46 -14.10
C ARG A 133 24.50 -12.07 -14.59
N GLY A 134 25.50 -12.40 -13.78
CA GLY A 134 26.91 -12.06 -14.06
C GLY A 134 27.36 -10.66 -13.63
N LEU A 135 26.43 -9.74 -13.33
CA LEU A 135 26.74 -8.40 -12.79
C LEU A 135 26.36 -8.26 -11.32
N GLY A 136 25.45 -9.10 -10.81
CA GLY A 136 24.95 -8.99 -9.44
C GLY A 136 23.78 -7.99 -9.33
N ILE A 137 23.62 -7.42 -8.13
CA ILE A 137 22.53 -6.48 -7.82
C ILE A 137 22.99 -5.06 -8.19
N ILE A 138 22.22 -4.38 -9.01
CA ILE A 138 22.48 -3.01 -9.46
C ILE A 138 21.37 -2.08 -8.98
N ASP A 139 21.74 -0.85 -8.61
CA ASP A 139 20.83 0.23 -8.25
C ASP A 139 20.50 1.07 -9.49
N ILE A 140 19.29 0.85 -10.03
CA ILE A 140 18.82 1.54 -11.24
C ILE A 140 18.67 3.04 -11.01
N LYS A 141 18.25 3.45 -9.81
CA LYS A 141 18.11 4.87 -9.47
C LYS A 141 19.47 5.59 -9.48
N THR A 142 20.51 4.96 -8.98
CA THR A 142 21.87 5.51 -8.95
C THR A 142 22.47 5.56 -10.36
N LEU A 143 22.24 4.54 -11.19
CA LEU A 143 22.82 4.45 -12.52
C LEU A 143 22.11 5.31 -13.57
N TYR A 144 20.77 5.36 -13.54
CA TYR A 144 19.94 5.99 -14.58
C TYR A 144 19.13 7.21 -14.07
N GLY A 145 19.22 7.54 -12.79
CA GLY A 145 18.53 8.66 -12.18
C GLY A 145 17.06 8.36 -11.78
N LEU A 146 16.43 9.34 -11.10
CA LEU A 146 15.05 9.24 -10.62
C LEU A 146 14.02 9.07 -11.74
N SER A 147 14.33 9.54 -12.94
CA SER A 147 13.44 9.40 -14.11
C SER A 147 13.28 7.96 -14.57
N ALA A 148 14.24 7.08 -14.26
CA ALA A 148 14.25 5.67 -14.66
C ALA A 148 13.49 4.74 -13.68
N VAL A 149 12.96 5.28 -12.59
CA VAL A 149 12.29 4.47 -11.56
C VAL A 149 10.93 5.04 -11.16
N ARG A 150 10.07 4.17 -10.63
CA ARG A 150 8.75 4.53 -10.10
C ARG A 150 8.39 3.62 -8.92
N ILE A 151 7.76 4.18 -7.89
CA ILE A 151 7.41 3.44 -6.66
C ILE A 151 6.27 2.44 -6.90
N LYS A 152 5.27 2.82 -7.70
CA LYS A 152 4.07 2.01 -7.95
C LYS A 152 3.40 2.44 -9.25
N LYS A 153 2.70 1.52 -9.89
CA LYS A 153 1.91 1.77 -11.12
C LYS A 153 0.70 0.85 -11.14
N ARG A 154 -0.36 1.26 -11.86
CA ARG A 154 -1.45 0.37 -12.21
C ARG A 154 -0.93 -0.69 -13.19
N LEU A 155 -1.38 -1.93 -13.01
CA LEU A 155 -1.14 -3.01 -13.95
C LEU A 155 -2.12 -2.87 -15.11
N ASP A 156 -1.58 -2.78 -16.33
CA ASP A 156 -2.36 -2.62 -17.55
C ASP A 156 -2.20 -3.86 -18.46
N ALA A 157 -1.05 -4.56 -18.41
CA ALA A 157 -0.77 -5.76 -19.22
C ALA A 157 0.17 -6.74 -18.48
N VAL A 158 0.10 -8.01 -18.89
CA VAL A 158 0.97 -9.11 -18.47
C VAL A 158 1.48 -9.84 -19.73
#